data_f620cbfaee537073d3f867f695638fbd
#
_entry.id   f620cbfaee537073d3f867f695638fbd
#
_cell.length_a   1.000
_cell.length_b   1.000
_cell.length_c   1.000
_cell.angle_alpha   90.00
_cell.angle_beta   90.00
_cell.angle_gamma   90.00
#
_symmetry.space_group_name_H-M   'P 1'
#
loop_
_entity.id
_entity.type
_entity.pdbx_description
1 polymer ?
#
loop_
_entity_poly.entity_id
_entity_poly.type
_entity_poly.pdbx_seq_one_letter_code
_entity_poly.pdbx_strand_id
1 'polypeptide(L)'
;MGRAISVPIESQIAGASVYKISAGYENLARLNVDGTDFFKTHLAFNKSVERARKGRGPSLVISDVVRLLPHSSSDDQRKYRSDKDLNADKNRDPLLVFANTCIHEKIATQKDFDKILGEVKTQVDADAEWAESQPDPNPADAFKNVVMDINQQGILAPNPNAGEKVVLVDAINHALDEELANNDKMLIYGQDVGGDKGGVFTATRGLTDKYGIDRVFNSPLAESSIIGT
;
A
#
# COMPACT_ATOMS: atom_id res chain seq x y z
N MET A 1 -8.36 -7.20 -4.82
CA MET A 1 -8.12 -5.74 -4.76
C MET A 1 -7.64 -5.17 -6.10
N GLY A 2 -6.71 -5.82 -6.79
CA GLY A 2 -6.29 -5.43 -8.15
C GLY A 2 -5.66 -4.05 -8.27
N ARG A 3 -5.12 -3.51 -7.18
CA ARG A 3 -4.44 -2.20 -7.14
C ARG A 3 -3.28 -2.23 -6.16
N ALA A 4 -2.23 -1.51 -6.49
CA ALA A 4 -1.14 -1.16 -5.59
C ALA A 4 -1.25 0.35 -5.30
N ILE A 5 -1.65 0.71 -4.09
CA ILE A 5 -2.12 2.04 -3.69
C ILE A 5 -3.24 2.52 -4.63
N SER A 6 -2.96 3.43 -5.59
CA SER A 6 -3.92 3.90 -6.59
C SER A 6 -3.79 3.16 -7.93
N VAL A 7 -2.60 2.66 -8.25
CA VAL A 7 -2.27 2.13 -9.59
C VAL A 7 -2.90 0.74 -9.80
N PRO A 8 -3.64 0.53 -10.89
CA PRO A 8 -4.26 -0.76 -11.18
C PRO A 8 -3.22 -1.83 -11.54
N ILE A 9 -3.57 -3.11 -11.32
CA ILE A 9 -2.68 -4.25 -11.51
C ILE A 9 -2.18 -4.38 -12.96
N GLU A 10 -2.95 -3.92 -13.91
CA GLU A 10 -2.63 -3.90 -15.34
C GLU A 10 -1.37 -3.07 -15.63
N SER A 11 -1.16 -2.01 -14.84
CA SER A 11 0.02 -1.15 -14.93
C SER A 11 1.18 -1.60 -14.03
N GLN A 12 0.94 -2.59 -13.16
CA GLN A 12 1.93 -3.09 -12.20
C GLN A 12 2.61 -4.38 -12.66
N ILE A 13 1.86 -5.25 -13.31
CA ILE A 13 2.30 -6.62 -13.59
C ILE A 13 1.98 -6.98 -15.03
N ALA A 14 2.97 -7.48 -15.76
CA ALA A 14 2.77 -8.01 -17.11
C ALA A 14 1.66 -9.08 -17.13
N GLY A 15 0.69 -8.92 -18.03
CA GLY A 15 -0.49 -9.78 -18.12
C GLY A 15 -1.49 -9.63 -16.97
N ALA A 16 -1.37 -8.58 -16.15
CA ALA A 16 -2.28 -8.21 -15.06
C ALA A 16 -2.56 -9.32 -14.04
N SER A 17 -1.63 -10.27 -13.86
CA SER A 17 -1.90 -11.43 -13.01
C SER A 17 -0.63 -12.12 -12.53
N VAL A 18 -0.44 -12.15 -11.21
CA VAL A 18 0.61 -12.94 -10.55
C VAL A 18 0.46 -14.43 -10.88
N TYR A 19 -0.77 -14.92 -10.99
CA TYR A 19 -1.04 -16.29 -11.37
C TYR A 19 -0.51 -16.63 -12.77
N LYS A 20 -0.63 -15.72 -13.73
CA LYS A 20 -0.14 -15.92 -15.09
C LYS A 20 1.38 -15.86 -15.16
N ILE A 21 2.00 -14.85 -14.57
CA ILE A 21 3.48 -14.69 -14.63
C ILE A 21 4.23 -15.80 -13.90
N SER A 22 3.60 -16.40 -12.87
CA SER A 22 4.19 -17.52 -12.14
C SER A 22 4.06 -18.87 -12.84
N ALA A 23 3.50 -18.92 -14.06
CA ALA A 23 3.27 -20.17 -14.79
C ALA A 23 4.56 -20.91 -15.20
N GLY A 24 5.66 -20.18 -15.39
CA GLY A 24 6.95 -20.74 -15.79
C GLY A 24 7.77 -21.36 -14.67
N TYR A 25 7.36 -21.26 -13.41
CA TYR A 25 8.09 -21.86 -12.29
C TYR A 25 7.72 -23.34 -12.16
N GLU A 26 8.67 -24.21 -12.43
CA GLU A 26 8.50 -25.65 -12.28
C GLU A 26 8.28 -26.04 -10.81
N ASN A 27 7.46 -27.07 -10.58
CA ASN A 27 7.12 -27.60 -9.25
C ASN A 27 6.39 -26.61 -8.31
N LEU A 28 6.05 -25.40 -8.76
CA LEU A 28 5.26 -24.44 -8.00
C LEU A 28 3.76 -24.72 -8.18
N ALA A 29 3.11 -25.21 -7.13
CA ALA A 29 1.63 -25.27 -7.11
C ALA A 29 1.07 -23.85 -6.98
N ARG A 30 0.09 -23.49 -7.83
CA ARG A 30 -0.52 -22.18 -7.84
C ARG A 30 -2.00 -22.29 -7.54
N LEU A 31 -2.45 -21.57 -6.52
CA LEU A 31 -3.86 -21.51 -6.11
C LEU A 31 -4.32 -20.06 -6.17
N ASN A 32 -5.48 -19.85 -6.78
CA ASN A 32 -6.16 -18.56 -6.73
C ASN A 32 -7.43 -18.72 -5.88
N VAL A 33 -7.61 -17.82 -4.90
CA VAL A 33 -8.68 -17.94 -3.91
C VAL A 33 -9.33 -16.58 -3.64
N ASP A 34 -10.62 -16.59 -3.38
CA ASP A 34 -11.31 -15.42 -2.83
C ASP A 34 -10.85 -15.21 -1.38
N GLY A 35 -9.97 -14.22 -1.17
CA GLY A 35 -9.39 -13.91 0.14
C GLY A 35 -10.38 -13.27 1.11
N THR A 36 -11.60 -12.95 0.68
CA THR A 36 -12.68 -12.48 1.55
C THR A 36 -13.51 -13.63 2.13
N ASP A 37 -13.32 -14.86 1.62
CA ASP A 37 -13.96 -16.08 2.11
C ASP A 37 -12.97 -16.86 2.97
N PHE A 38 -13.18 -16.84 4.28
CA PHE A 38 -12.33 -17.55 5.25
C PHE A 38 -12.21 -19.04 4.93
N PHE A 39 -13.30 -19.72 4.63
CA PHE A 39 -13.30 -21.18 4.46
C PHE A 39 -12.53 -21.59 3.19
N LYS A 40 -12.68 -20.85 2.10
CA LYS A 40 -11.90 -21.08 0.87
C LYS A 40 -10.42 -20.81 1.10
N THR A 41 -10.10 -19.72 1.79
CA THR A 41 -8.72 -19.36 2.14
C THR A 41 -8.09 -20.42 3.03
N HIS A 42 -8.76 -20.82 4.10
CA HIS A 42 -8.30 -21.87 5.00
C HIS A 42 -8.03 -23.19 4.26
N LEU A 43 -8.94 -23.61 3.39
CA LEU A 43 -8.77 -24.81 2.57
C LEU A 43 -7.56 -24.73 1.64
N ALA A 44 -7.34 -23.58 1.00
CA ALA A 44 -6.19 -23.38 0.12
C ALA A 44 -4.86 -23.46 0.88
N PHE A 45 -4.79 -22.84 2.07
CA PHE A 45 -3.60 -22.92 2.91
C PHE A 45 -3.37 -24.33 3.45
N ASN A 46 -4.39 -25.03 3.89
CA ASN A 46 -4.25 -26.44 4.33
C ASN A 46 -3.68 -27.32 3.24
N LYS A 47 -4.20 -27.22 2.01
CA LYS A 47 -3.66 -27.95 0.85
C LYS A 47 -2.19 -27.61 0.59
N SER A 48 -1.82 -26.34 0.72
CA SER A 48 -0.45 -25.87 0.52
C SER A 48 0.50 -26.41 1.60
N VAL A 49 0.08 -26.36 2.86
CA VAL A 49 0.85 -26.91 3.99
C VAL A 49 1.01 -28.42 3.88
N GLU A 50 -0.06 -29.16 3.56
CA GLU A 50 0.03 -30.61 3.33
C GLU A 50 0.97 -30.96 2.18
N ARG A 51 0.93 -30.19 1.07
CA ARG A 51 1.84 -30.36 -0.04
C ARG A 51 3.29 -30.22 0.40
N ALA A 52 3.61 -29.16 1.15
CA ALA A 52 4.95 -28.88 1.65
C ALA A 52 5.44 -29.98 2.62
N ARG A 53 4.58 -30.39 3.57
CA ARG A 53 4.89 -31.46 4.53
C ARG A 53 5.14 -32.83 3.87
N LYS A 54 4.50 -33.07 2.72
CA LYS A 54 4.71 -34.28 1.91
C LYS A 54 5.90 -34.18 0.94
N GLY A 55 6.74 -33.13 1.04
CA GLY A 55 7.90 -32.92 0.17
C GLY A 55 7.57 -32.69 -1.31
N ARG A 56 6.31 -32.25 -1.62
CA ARG A 56 5.85 -32.08 -3.00
C ARG A 56 6.14 -30.69 -3.59
N GLY A 57 7.01 -29.91 -2.93
CA GLY A 57 7.47 -28.60 -3.36
C GLY A 57 6.60 -27.44 -2.84
N PRO A 58 6.95 -26.20 -3.22
CA PRO A 58 6.33 -24.98 -2.74
C PRO A 58 4.93 -24.75 -3.34
N SER A 59 4.18 -23.84 -2.70
CA SER A 59 2.89 -23.38 -3.20
C SER A 59 2.83 -21.86 -3.18
N LEU A 60 2.19 -21.27 -4.18
CA LEU A 60 1.84 -19.86 -4.27
C LEU A 60 0.31 -19.74 -4.13
N VAL A 61 -0.13 -19.15 -3.02
CA VAL A 61 -1.54 -18.84 -2.80
C VAL A 61 -1.77 -17.37 -3.11
N ILE A 62 -2.59 -17.08 -4.10
CA ILE A 62 -2.97 -15.74 -4.52
C ILE A 62 -4.37 -15.48 -4.01
N SER A 63 -4.48 -14.57 -3.05
CA SER A 63 -5.77 -14.22 -2.43
C SER A 63 -6.29 -12.91 -3.03
N ASP A 64 -7.47 -12.96 -3.64
CA ASP A 64 -8.18 -11.75 -4.06
C ASP A 64 -8.90 -11.14 -2.85
N VAL A 65 -8.45 -9.98 -2.44
CA VAL A 65 -8.93 -9.27 -1.24
C VAL A 65 -9.52 -7.90 -1.59
N VAL A 66 -10.20 -7.27 -0.65
CA VAL A 66 -10.74 -5.92 -0.75
C VAL A 66 -9.96 -4.94 0.12
N ARG A 67 -10.03 -3.65 -0.20
CA ARG A 67 -9.53 -2.57 0.63
C ARG A 67 -10.67 -1.65 1.01
N LEU A 68 -11.10 -1.73 2.27
CA LEU A 68 -12.27 -1.02 2.79
C LEU A 68 -11.97 0.44 3.13
N LEU A 69 -10.76 0.73 3.60
CA LEU A 69 -10.30 2.05 4.00
C LEU A 69 -9.25 2.60 3.03
N PRO A 70 -8.97 3.90 3.02
CA PRO A 70 -7.84 4.47 2.30
C PRO A 70 -6.53 3.78 2.64
N HIS A 71 -5.55 3.82 1.73
CA HIS A 71 -4.24 3.20 1.92
C HIS A 71 -3.49 3.79 3.13
N SER A 72 -3.62 5.10 3.33
CA SER A 72 -3.00 5.85 4.43
C SER A 72 -3.88 7.01 4.84
N SER A 73 -3.52 7.71 5.91
CA SER A 73 -4.22 8.91 6.38
C SER A 73 -4.22 10.06 5.35
N SER A 74 -3.22 10.09 4.46
CA SER A 74 -3.10 11.09 3.38
C SER A 74 -3.76 10.67 2.07
N ASP A 75 -4.28 9.43 1.98
CA ASP A 75 -4.91 8.91 0.76
C ASP A 75 -6.40 9.23 0.72
N ASP A 76 -6.88 9.65 -0.45
CA ASP A 76 -8.32 9.73 -0.76
C ASP A 76 -8.63 8.84 -1.96
N GLN A 77 -9.10 7.63 -1.67
CA GLN A 77 -9.39 6.64 -2.71
C GLN A 77 -10.52 7.05 -3.68
N ARG A 78 -11.34 8.08 -3.36
CA ARG A 78 -12.37 8.62 -4.26
C ARG A 78 -11.79 9.33 -5.48
N LYS A 79 -10.51 9.70 -5.42
CA LYS A 79 -9.78 10.29 -6.56
C LYS A 79 -9.50 9.28 -7.69
N TYR A 80 -9.49 7.98 -7.40
CA TYR A 80 -9.11 6.95 -8.37
C TYR A 80 -10.00 5.70 -8.34
N ARG A 81 -11.09 5.71 -7.54
CA ARG A 81 -12.09 4.63 -7.45
C ARG A 81 -13.50 5.20 -7.53
N SER A 82 -14.36 4.52 -8.26
CA SER A 82 -15.78 4.89 -8.30
C SER A 82 -16.50 4.50 -7.02
N ASP A 83 -17.61 5.20 -6.70
CA ASP A 83 -18.50 4.83 -5.59
C ASP A 83 -19.05 3.42 -5.74
N LYS A 84 -19.27 2.98 -6.98
CA LYS A 84 -19.69 1.61 -7.28
C LYS A 84 -18.66 0.58 -6.82
N ASP A 85 -17.37 0.82 -7.10
CA ASP A 85 -16.28 -0.07 -6.67
C ASP A 85 -16.14 -0.08 -5.15
N LEU A 86 -16.22 1.09 -4.52
CA LEU A 86 -16.14 1.23 -3.07
C LEU A 86 -17.27 0.49 -2.36
N ASN A 87 -18.50 0.59 -2.87
CA ASN A 87 -19.65 -0.12 -2.32
C ASN A 87 -19.59 -1.62 -2.57
N ALA A 88 -19.08 -2.05 -3.73
CA ALA A 88 -18.86 -3.46 -4.00
C ALA A 88 -17.86 -4.08 -3.01
N ASP A 89 -16.77 -3.38 -2.69
CA ASP A 89 -15.80 -3.84 -1.69
C ASP A 89 -16.40 -3.93 -0.28
N LYS A 90 -17.23 -2.97 0.13
CA LYS A 90 -17.92 -3.00 1.42
C LYS A 90 -18.80 -4.25 1.59
N ASN A 91 -19.46 -4.68 0.53
CA ASN A 91 -20.30 -5.89 0.55
C ASN A 91 -19.46 -7.18 0.61
N ARG A 92 -18.15 -7.09 0.37
CA ARG A 92 -17.19 -8.17 0.47
C ARG A 92 -16.27 -8.05 1.69
N ASP A 93 -16.65 -7.27 2.70
CA ASP A 93 -15.92 -7.21 3.97
C ASP A 93 -15.79 -8.63 4.54
N PRO A 94 -14.57 -9.16 4.72
CA PRO A 94 -14.35 -10.53 5.16
C PRO A 94 -14.93 -10.82 6.55
N LEU A 95 -15.01 -9.83 7.43
CA LEU A 95 -15.63 -10.00 8.75
C LEU A 95 -17.14 -10.21 8.62
N LEU A 96 -17.81 -9.43 7.78
CA LEU A 96 -19.23 -9.58 7.51
C LEU A 96 -19.54 -10.89 6.77
N VAL A 97 -18.74 -11.21 5.77
CA VAL A 97 -18.89 -12.48 5.01
C VAL A 97 -18.73 -13.69 5.94
N PHE A 98 -17.73 -13.67 6.80
CA PHE A 98 -17.50 -14.75 7.76
C PHE A 98 -18.63 -14.88 8.77
N ALA A 99 -19.04 -13.78 9.41
CA ALA A 99 -20.12 -13.79 10.40
C ALA A 99 -21.43 -14.29 9.77
N ASN A 100 -21.81 -13.76 8.61
CA ASN A 100 -23.02 -14.19 7.92
C ASN A 100 -22.99 -15.68 7.54
N THR A 101 -21.85 -16.18 7.08
CA THR A 101 -21.68 -17.60 6.77
C THR A 101 -21.83 -18.47 8.02
N CYS A 102 -21.18 -18.11 9.11
CA CYS A 102 -21.29 -18.87 10.37
C CYS A 102 -22.72 -18.89 10.92
N ILE A 103 -23.44 -17.77 10.83
CA ILE A 103 -24.84 -17.70 11.25
C ILE A 103 -25.74 -18.56 10.35
N HIS A 104 -25.56 -18.46 9.03
CA HIS A 104 -26.32 -19.25 8.05
C HIS A 104 -26.13 -20.75 8.27
N GLU A 105 -24.89 -21.18 8.47
CA GLU A 105 -24.50 -22.57 8.71
C GLU A 105 -24.75 -23.02 10.16
N LYS A 106 -25.32 -22.15 11.01
CA LYS A 106 -25.64 -22.43 12.42
C LYS A 106 -24.41 -22.82 13.28
N ILE A 107 -23.23 -22.33 12.92
CA ILE A 107 -21.98 -22.50 13.66
C ILE A 107 -21.91 -21.54 14.85
N ALA A 108 -22.43 -20.33 14.69
CA ALA A 108 -22.48 -19.28 15.71
C ALA A 108 -23.76 -18.44 15.56
N THR A 109 -24.07 -17.65 16.57
CA THR A 109 -25.19 -16.71 16.57
C THR A 109 -24.70 -15.27 16.48
N GLN A 110 -25.59 -14.33 16.15
CA GLN A 110 -25.26 -12.90 16.19
C GLN A 110 -24.75 -12.48 17.59
N LYS A 111 -25.36 -13.01 18.64
CA LYS A 111 -24.96 -12.72 20.03
C LYS A 111 -23.50 -13.12 20.32
N ASP A 112 -23.02 -14.21 19.70
CA ASP A 112 -21.64 -14.64 19.89
C ASP A 112 -20.67 -13.64 19.24
N PHE A 113 -21.00 -13.12 18.04
CA PHE A 113 -20.21 -12.09 17.37
C PHE A 113 -20.24 -10.76 18.12
N ASP A 114 -21.41 -10.33 18.62
CA ASP A 114 -21.54 -9.10 19.41
C ASP A 114 -20.68 -9.16 20.69
N LYS A 115 -20.65 -10.32 21.34
CA LYS A 115 -19.78 -10.57 22.49
C LYS A 115 -18.30 -10.45 22.14
N ILE A 116 -17.86 -11.12 21.06
CA ILE A 116 -16.46 -11.07 20.59
C ILE A 116 -16.06 -9.63 20.26
N LEU A 117 -16.91 -8.90 19.56
CA LEU A 117 -16.64 -7.48 19.22
C LEU A 117 -16.48 -6.61 20.46
N GLY A 118 -17.32 -6.83 21.48
CA GLY A 118 -17.21 -6.12 22.76
C GLY A 118 -15.91 -6.44 23.51
N GLU A 119 -15.52 -7.70 23.56
CA GLU A 119 -14.27 -8.15 24.20
C GLU A 119 -13.04 -7.57 23.47
N VAL A 120 -13.01 -7.67 22.13
CA VAL A 120 -11.92 -7.12 21.30
C VAL A 120 -11.82 -5.62 21.46
N LYS A 121 -12.96 -4.90 21.45
CA LYS A 121 -12.94 -3.46 21.66
C LYS A 121 -12.33 -3.07 23.00
N THR A 122 -12.76 -3.74 24.07
CA THR A 122 -12.22 -3.50 25.42
C THR A 122 -10.71 -3.75 25.48
N GLN A 123 -10.23 -4.83 24.84
CA GLN A 123 -8.81 -5.13 24.79
C GLN A 123 -8.02 -4.07 24.02
N VAL A 124 -8.49 -3.65 22.84
CA VAL A 124 -7.83 -2.64 22.03
C VAL A 124 -7.76 -1.29 22.73
N ASP A 125 -8.87 -0.88 23.40
CA ASP A 125 -8.90 0.35 24.18
C ASP A 125 -7.86 0.30 25.33
N ALA A 126 -7.77 -0.81 26.05
CA ALA A 126 -6.79 -0.99 27.12
C ALA A 126 -5.34 -1.00 26.60
N ASP A 127 -5.07 -1.64 25.46
CA ASP A 127 -3.75 -1.67 24.83
C ASP A 127 -3.33 -0.26 24.36
N ALA A 128 -4.27 0.54 23.86
CA ALA A 128 -4.02 1.93 23.46
C ALA A 128 -3.67 2.79 24.70
N GLU A 129 -4.45 2.71 25.77
CA GLU A 129 -4.18 3.41 27.03
C GLU A 129 -2.81 3.00 27.61
N TRP A 130 -2.49 1.72 27.55
CA TRP A 130 -1.19 1.23 27.98
C TRP A 130 -0.06 1.84 27.15
N ALA A 131 -0.19 1.86 25.80
CA ALA A 131 0.82 2.44 24.92
C ALA A 131 1.01 3.93 25.16
N GLU A 132 -0.07 4.70 25.34
CA GLU A 132 -0.03 6.12 25.67
C GLU A 132 0.60 6.42 27.03
N SER A 133 0.49 5.49 27.98
CA SER A 133 1.09 5.62 29.32
C SER A 133 2.59 5.37 29.36
N GLN A 134 3.18 4.84 28.28
CA GLN A 134 4.62 4.60 28.24
C GLN A 134 5.40 5.91 28.11
N PRO A 135 6.64 5.97 28.67
CA PRO A 135 7.48 7.16 28.55
C PRO A 135 7.86 7.39 27.08
N ASP A 136 7.94 8.67 26.68
CA ASP A 136 8.43 9.03 25.36
C ASP A 136 9.86 8.52 25.13
N PRO A 137 10.22 8.19 23.87
CA PRO A 137 11.60 7.86 23.52
C PRO A 137 12.54 9.03 23.83
N ASN A 138 13.76 8.72 24.29
CA ASN A 138 14.76 9.75 24.47
C ASN A 138 15.15 10.35 23.11
N PRO A 139 14.97 11.68 22.88
CA PRO A 139 15.31 12.31 21.61
C PRO A 139 16.76 12.06 21.15
N ALA A 140 17.69 11.89 22.08
CA ALA A 140 19.09 11.58 21.76
C ALA A 140 19.26 10.20 21.10
N ASP A 141 18.30 9.30 21.26
CA ASP A 141 18.36 7.96 20.66
C ASP A 141 18.05 7.98 19.16
N ALA A 142 17.40 9.05 18.66
CA ALA A 142 17.09 9.19 17.23
C ALA A 142 18.33 9.19 16.33
N PHE A 143 19.48 9.59 16.87
CA PHE A 143 20.75 9.65 16.13
C PHE A 143 21.68 8.47 16.41
N LYS A 144 21.31 7.57 17.32
CA LYS A 144 22.15 6.41 17.65
C LYS A 144 22.05 5.36 16.55
N ASN A 145 23.22 4.92 16.08
CA ASN A 145 23.34 3.81 15.12
C ASN A 145 22.62 4.01 13.77
N VAL A 146 22.28 5.24 13.39
CA VAL A 146 21.59 5.54 12.11
C VAL A 146 22.58 5.52 10.96
N VAL A 147 23.75 6.11 11.15
CA VAL A 147 24.84 6.17 10.18
C VAL A 147 26.18 5.95 10.87
N MET A 148 27.15 5.48 10.10
CA MET A 148 28.54 5.48 10.54
C MET A 148 29.06 6.92 10.55
N ASP A 149 29.94 7.28 11.49
CA ASP A 149 30.57 8.60 11.52
C ASP A 149 31.30 8.87 10.20
N ILE A 150 30.71 9.72 9.37
CA ILE A 150 31.33 10.19 8.14
C ILE A 150 31.79 11.63 8.38
N ASN A 151 33.05 11.89 8.14
CA ASN A 151 33.57 13.26 8.08
C ASN A 151 32.87 14.01 6.94
N GLN A 152 31.82 14.74 7.25
CA GLN A 152 31.11 15.59 6.28
C GLN A 152 31.96 16.81 5.96
N GLN A 153 32.61 16.83 4.81
CA GLN A 153 33.13 18.05 4.23
C GLN A 153 31.97 18.84 3.60
N GLY A 154 31.60 19.93 4.27
CA GLY A 154 30.95 21.12 3.76
C GLY A 154 29.82 20.98 2.75
N ILE A 155 28.60 20.68 3.21
CA ILE A 155 27.40 21.10 2.46
C ILE A 155 27.21 22.59 2.75
N LEU A 156 27.27 23.44 1.71
CA LEU A 156 26.93 24.85 1.82
C LEU A 156 25.49 24.97 2.32
N ALA A 157 25.31 25.52 3.51
CA ALA A 157 23.97 25.78 4.02
C ALA A 157 23.24 26.77 3.09
N PRO A 158 22.03 26.48 2.64
CA PRO A 158 21.26 27.42 1.85
C PRO A 158 21.01 28.69 2.65
N ASN A 159 20.97 29.84 1.96
CA ASN A 159 20.62 31.11 2.61
C ASN A 159 19.17 31.06 3.09
N PRO A 160 18.88 31.02 4.41
CA PRO A 160 17.53 30.83 4.91
C PRO A 160 16.60 32.05 4.67
N ASN A 161 17.13 33.15 4.15
CA ASN A 161 16.38 34.39 3.89
C ASN A 161 16.21 34.69 2.40
N ALA A 162 16.53 33.75 1.49
CA ALA A 162 16.37 33.94 0.08
C ALA A 162 14.97 33.47 -0.38
N GLY A 163 14.14 34.39 -0.85
CA GLY A 163 12.85 34.09 -1.48
C GLY A 163 11.62 34.19 -0.57
N GLU A 164 10.46 33.96 -1.17
CA GLU A 164 9.18 33.92 -0.50
C GLU A 164 9.03 32.64 0.33
N LYS A 165 8.38 32.77 1.48
CA LYS A 165 8.13 31.59 2.34
C LYS A 165 6.98 30.77 1.79
N VAL A 166 7.25 29.55 1.40
CA VAL A 166 6.27 28.55 0.96
C VAL A 166 6.35 27.30 1.83
N VAL A 167 5.33 26.46 1.81
CA VAL A 167 5.39 25.15 2.46
C VAL A 167 6.29 24.21 1.64
N LEU A 168 6.94 23.25 2.31
CA LEU A 168 7.92 22.36 1.69
C LEU A 168 7.38 21.63 0.44
N VAL A 169 6.13 21.17 0.48
CA VAL A 169 5.53 20.45 -0.64
C VAL A 169 5.35 21.33 -1.88
N ASP A 170 5.01 22.60 -1.69
CA ASP A 170 4.92 23.55 -2.81
C ASP A 170 6.32 23.91 -3.35
N ALA A 171 7.32 24.04 -2.48
CA ALA A 171 8.71 24.25 -2.91
C ALA A 171 9.22 23.07 -3.78
N ILE A 172 8.90 21.83 -3.41
CA ILE A 172 9.22 20.65 -4.22
C ILE A 172 8.49 20.70 -5.56
N ASN A 173 7.18 21.00 -5.55
CA ASN A 173 6.39 21.10 -6.79
C ASN A 173 6.92 22.16 -7.74
N HIS A 174 7.23 23.37 -7.23
CA HIS A 174 7.78 24.46 -8.01
C HIS A 174 9.15 24.10 -8.61
N ALA A 175 10.05 23.51 -7.83
CA ALA A 175 11.36 23.09 -8.33
C ALA A 175 11.24 22.06 -9.44
N LEU A 176 10.34 21.07 -9.30
CA LEU A 176 10.07 20.07 -10.35
C LEU A 176 9.45 20.70 -11.59
N ASP A 177 8.55 21.67 -11.43
CA ASP A 177 7.93 22.41 -12.54
C ASP A 177 8.95 23.24 -13.32
N GLU A 178 9.81 23.97 -12.62
CA GLU A 178 10.90 24.76 -13.21
C GLU A 178 11.89 23.88 -13.99
N GLU A 179 12.30 22.75 -13.41
CA GLU A 179 13.23 21.83 -14.07
C GLU A 179 12.60 21.15 -15.30
N LEU A 180 11.33 20.71 -15.22
CA LEU A 180 10.61 20.18 -16.36
C LEU A 180 10.43 21.20 -17.50
N ALA A 181 10.24 22.48 -17.15
CA ALA A 181 10.13 23.57 -18.14
C ALA A 181 11.46 23.85 -18.83
N ASN A 182 12.58 23.73 -18.14
CA ASN A 182 13.91 24.07 -18.62
C ASN A 182 14.64 22.89 -19.30
N ASN A 183 14.19 21.65 -19.07
CA ASN A 183 14.87 20.46 -19.57
C ASN A 183 13.87 19.45 -20.16
N ASP A 184 13.78 19.43 -21.49
CA ASP A 184 12.88 18.52 -22.21
C ASP A 184 13.21 17.03 -22.05
N LYS A 185 14.40 16.71 -21.56
CA LYS A 185 14.83 15.33 -21.29
C LYS A 185 14.52 14.87 -19.89
N MET A 186 14.09 15.76 -19.00
CA MET A 186 13.74 15.41 -17.63
C MET A 186 12.47 14.57 -17.58
N LEU A 187 12.52 13.48 -16.81
CA LEU A 187 11.39 12.61 -16.51
C LEU A 187 11.15 12.60 -15.00
N ILE A 188 9.90 12.53 -14.61
CA ILE A 188 9.48 12.25 -13.24
C ILE A 188 8.70 10.95 -13.26
N TYR A 189 9.21 9.94 -12.58
CA TYR A 189 8.54 8.66 -12.45
C TYR A 189 8.71 8.09 -11.03
N GLY A 190 7.75 7.30 -10.61
CA GLY A 190 7.74 6.70 -9.28
C GLY A 190 6.35 6.20 -8.90
N GLN A 191 6.22 5.83 -7.64
CA GLN A 191 4.96 5.29 -7.13
C GLN A 191 3.96 6.42 -6.89
N ASP A 192 2.83 6.38 -7.60
CA ASP A 192 1.72 7.34 -7.47
C ASP A 192 2.07 8.82 -7.80
N VAL A 193 3.16 9.08 -8.50
CA VAL A 193 3.60 10.46 -8.81
C VAL A 193 2.87 11.08 -10.00
N GLY A 194 2.31 10.24 -10.88
CA GLY A 194 1.59 10.70 -12.08
C GLY A 194 0.07 10.75 -11.87
N GLY A 195 -0.61 11.45 -12.78
CA GLY A 195 -2.06 11.59 -12.80
C GLY A 195 -2.63 12.45 -11.66
N ASP A 196 -3.93 12.27 -11.38
CA ASP A 196 -4.69 13.08 -10.42
C ASP A 196 -4.21 13.00 -8.98
N LYS A 197 -3.51 11.93 -8.60
CA LYS A 197 -3.00 11.77 -7.24
C LYS A 197 -1.85 12.73 -6.93
N GLY A 198 -0.93 12.92 -7.86
CA GLY A 198 0.16 13.89 -7.76
C GLY A 198 1.15 13.60 -6.62
N GLY A 199 1.43 12.33 -6.32
CA GLY A 199 2.37 11.93 -5.26
C GLY A 199 1.81 11.98 -3.84
N VAL A 200 2.62 11.58 -2.88
CA VAL A 200 2.32 11.72 -1.45
C VAL A 200 2.32 13.21 -1.11
N PHE A 201 1.32 13.64 -0.35
CA PHE A 201 1.06 15.06 -0.05
C PHE A 201 0.90 15.96 -1.30
N THR A 202 0.62 15.38 -2.46
CA THR A 202 0.39 16.12 -3.72
C THR A 202 1.62 16.87 -4.27
N ALA A 203 2.82 16.40 -3.97
CA ALA A 203 4.07 17.05 -4.37
C ALA A 203 4.27 17.18 -5.89
N THR A 204 3.64 16.32 -6.70
CA THR A 204 3.69 16.34 -8.18
C THR A 204 2.34 16.69 -8.83
N ARG A 205 1.40 17.25 -8.05
CA ARG A 205 0.06 17.59 -8.54
C ARG A 205 0.13 18.56 -9.72
N GLY A 206 -0.65 18.26 -10.76
CA GLY A 206 -0.77 19.08 -11.98
C GLY A 206 0.38 18.92 -12.99
N LEU A 207 1.50 18.29 -12.59
CA LEU A 207 2.64 18.15 -13.51
C LEU A 207 2.36 17.20 -14.68
N THR A 208 1.57 16.12 -14.44
CA THR A 208 1.16 15.22 -15.55
C THR A 208 0.29 15.97 -16.56
N ASP A 209 -0.65 16.79 -16.10
CA ASP A 209 -1.54 17.56 -16.98
C ASP A 209 -0.75 18.60 -17.81
N LYS A 210 0.26 19.20 -17.20
CA LYS A 210 1.08 20.24 -17.83
C LYS A 210 2.11 19.67 -18.82
N TYR A 211 2.77 18.55 -18.47
CA TYR A 211 3.91 18.02 -19.23
C TYR A 211 3.65 16.69 -19.95
N GLY A 212 2.51 16.08 -19.71
CA GLY A 212 2.10 14.82 -20.31
C GLY A 212 2.59 13.56 -19.59
N ILE A 213 1.90 12.45 -19.89
CA ILE A 213 2.17 11.15 -19.28
C ILE A 213 3.52 10.55 -19.72
N ASP A 214 4.07 11.01 -20.82
CA ASP A 214 5.38 10.57 -21.31
C ASP A 214 6.53 11.17 -20.50
N ARG A 215 6.26 12.21 -19.72
CA ARG A 215 7.25 12.90 -18.89
C ARG A 215 7.00 12.77 -17.39
N VAL A 216 5.74 12.64 -16.97
CA VAL A 216 5.36 12.50 -15.56
C VAL A 216 4.41 11.33 -15.42
N PHE A 217 4.90 10.18 -14.95
CA PHE A 217 4.15 8.92 -14.97
C PHE A 217 4.38 8.03 -13.76
N ASN A 218 3.44 7.12 -13.54
CA ASN A 218 3.55 6.12 -12.49
C ASN A 218 4.43 4.95 -12.90
N SER A 219 5.34 4.55 -12.03
CA SER A 219 6.04 3.26 -12.11
C SER A 219 5.28 2.18 -11.34
N PRO A 220 5.55 0.89 -11.60
CA PRO A 220 5.22 -0.19 -10.67
C PRO A 220 5.83 0.02 -9.28
N LEU A 221 5.26 -0.63 -8.24
CA LEU A 221 5.88 -0.68 -6.92
C LEU A 221 7.11 -1.59 -6.97
N ALA A 222 8.25 -1.00 -7.23
CA ALA A 222 9.52 -1.70 -7.39
C ALA A 222 10.66 -0.73 -7.02
N GLU A 223 10.82 -0.44 -5.74
CA GLU A 223 11.72 0.61 -5.23
C GLU A 223 13.14 0.45 -5.74
N SER A 224 13.67 -0.77 -5.71
CA SER A 224 15.02 -1.04 -6.22
C SER A 224 15.18 -0.73 -7.71
N SER A 225 14.13 -0.97 -8.51
CA SER A 225 14.13 -0.65 -9.94
C SER A 225 14.02 0.86 -10.17
N ILE A 226 13.18 1.56 -9.39
CA ILE A 226 13.01 3.01 -9.48
C ILE A 226 14.34 3.74 -9.22
N ILE A 227 15.06 3.31 -8.19
CA ILE A 227 16.35 3.92 -7.84
C ILE A 227 17.47 3.44 -8.78
N GLY A 228 17.36 2.24 -9.34
CA GLY A 228 18.38 1.62 -10.19
C GLY A 228 18.27 1.94 -11.69
N THR A 229 17.23 2.67 -12.11
CA THR A 229 17.05 3.08 -13.50
C THR A 229 17.59 4.47 -13.73
#